data_ed6165f46c079b0b9e25236a0bce7eac
#
_entry.id   ed6165f46c079b0b9e25236a0bce7eac
#
_cell.length_a   1.000
_cell.length_b   1.000
_cell.length_c   1.000
_cell.angle_alpha   90.00
_cell.angle_beta   90.00
_cell.angle_gamma   90.00
#
_symmetry.space_group_name_H-M   'P 1'
#
loop_
_entity.id
_entity.type
_entity.pdbx_description
1 polymer ?
#
loop_
_entity_poly.entity_id
_entity_poly.type
_entity_poly.pdbx_seq_one_letter_code
_entity_poly.pdbx_strand_id
1 'polypeptide(L)'
;RRKRLGNRLAVISFAMPFCYALIDAFGSFLDIFFLEMETSPLIGVNEENIELIANVSYELTFAICGIILFIFMMIKGVKFELPKQKDKAIAAVCETAGQLTYVYAMSGNGAIAAPILSCVCVVSLLLSRIFLKEKLSKKQYLFIGIIIVGILMLAVIEGE
;
A
#
# COMPACT_ATOMS: atom_id res chain seq x y z
N ARG A 1 -4.45 36.33 2.95
CA ARG A 1 -5.24 35.10 2.65
C ARG A 1 -4.41 34.03 1.92
N ARG A 2 -3.64 34.39 0.88
CA ARG A 2 -2.81 33.46 0.07
C ARG A 2 -1.71 32.76 0.88
N LYS A 3 -1.02 33.45 1.79
CA LYS A 3 0.03 32.90 2.66
C LYS A 3 -0.52 31.86 3.67
N ARG A 4 -1.72 32.13 4.23
CA ARG A 4 -2.40 31.20 5.15
C ARG A 4 -2.86 29.92 4.46
N LEU A 5 -3.28 30.02 3.19
CA LEU A 5 -3.67 28.85 2.39
C LEU A 5 -2.46 27.98 2.06
N GLY A 6 -1.32 28.61 1.72
CA GLY A 6 -0.06 27.90 1.46
C GLY A 6 0.47 27.14 2.68
N ASN A 7 0.42 27.73 3.86
CA ASN A 7 0.83 27.06 5.10
C ASN A 7 -0.10 25.88 5.47
N ARG A 8 -1.41 26.02 5.27
CA ARG A 8 -2.35 24.91 5.51
C ARG A 8 -2.13 23.75 4.53
N LEU A 9 -1.94 24.05 3.25
CA LEU A 9 -1.63 23.03 2.25
C LEU A 9 -0.30 22.34 2.55
N ALA A 10 0.73 23.06 2.97
CA ALA A 10 2.01 22.47 3.35
C ALA A 10 1.90 21.56 4.57
N VAL A 11 1.13 21.95 5.59
CA VAL A 11 0.89 21.10 6.77
C VAL A 11 0.10 19.84 6.38
N ILE A 12 -0.95 19.97 5.55
CA ILE A 12 -1.73 18.84 5.09
C ILE A 12 -0.85 17.89 4.25
N SER A 13 -0.06 18.43 3.33
CA SER A 13 0.84 17.63 2.48
C SER A 13 1.91 16.90 3.29
N PHE A 14 2.29 17.41 4.45
CA PHE A 14 3.22 16.74 5.35
C PHE A 14 2.53 15.73 6.28
N ALA A 15 1.34 16.06 6.79
CA ALA A 15 0.61 15.20 7.73
C ALA A 15 -0.01 13.98 7.05
N MET A 16 -0.49 14.11 5.80
CA MET A 16 -1.17 13.02 5.08
C MET A 16 -0.30 11.78 4.89
N PRO A 17 0.96 11.86 4.45
CA PRO A 17 1.84 10.68 4.37
C PRO A 17 2.07 10.01 5.72
N PHE A 18 2.12 10.79 6.80
CA PHE A 18 2.25 10.24 8.15
C PHE A 18 1.02 9.46 8.58
N CYS A 19 -0.17 10.02 8.37
CA CYS A 19 -1.43 9.33 8.62
C CYS A 19 -1.55 8.05 7.77
N TYR A 20 -1.16 8.14 6.49
CA TYR A 20 -1.14 6.98 5.61
C TYR A 20 -0.22 5.88 6.15
N ALA A 21 1.02 6.23 6.51
CA ALA A 21 1.98 5.26 7.04
C ALA A 21 1.51 4.59 8.34
N LEU A 22 0.82 5.32 9.22
CA LEU A 22 0.24 4.74 10.44
C LEU A 22 -0.90 3.77 10.12
N ILE A 23 -1.78 4.12 9.19
CA ILE A 23 -2.89 3.26 8.77
C ILE A 23 -2.35 2.01 8.08
N ASP A 24 -1.36 2.18 7.21
CA ASP A 24 -0.70 1.10 6.47
C ASP A 24 0.02 0.12 7.41
N ALA A 25 0.77 0.64 8.40
CA ALA A 25 1.43 -0.17 9.41
C ALA A 25 0.42 -0.96 10.27
N PHE A 26 -0.70 -0.32 10.63
CA PHE A 26 -1.76 -1.00 11.36
C PHE A 26 -2.45 -2.06 10.51
N GLY A 27 -2.67 -1.79 9.23
CA GLY A 27 -3.18 -2.76 8.25
C GLY A 27 -2.27 -3.97 8.15
N SER A 28 -0.98 -3.76 7.93
CA SER A 28 0.01 -4.84 7.83
C SER A 28 0.10 -5.68 9.11
N PHE A 29 -0.01 -5.04 10.29
CA PHE A 29 -0.09 -5.76 11.55
C PHE A 29 -1.33 -6.66 11.63
N LEU A 30 -2.49 -6.14 11.21
CA LEU A 30 -3.72 -6.94 11.17
C LEU A 30 -3.62 -8.09 10.16
N ASP A 31 -3.00 -7.86 9.02
CA ASP A 31 -2.78 -8.90 8.01
C ASP A 31 -1.95 -10.06 8.59
N ILE A 32 -0.84 -9.78 9.24
CA ILE A 32 -0.02 -10.80 9.91
C ILE A 32 -0.87 -11.51 10.98
N PHE A 33 -1.54 -10.77 11.84
CA PHE A 33 -2.35 -11.32 12.93
C PHE A 33 -3.48 -12.23 12.46
N PHE A 34 -4.13 -11.90 11.36
CA PHE A 34 -5.24 -12.70 10.81
C PHE A 34 -4.81 -13.80 9.85
N LEU A 35 -3.68 -13.64 9.15
CA LEU A 35 -3.18 -14.61 8.19
C LEU A 35 -2.22 -15.64 8.82
N GLU A 36 -1.61 -15.33 9.96
CA GLU A 36 -0.77 -16.28 10.67
C GLU A 36 -1.64 -17.26 11.46
N MET A 37 -1.60 -18.54 11.09
CA MET A 37 -2.50 -19.57 11.61
C MET A 37 -2.44 -19.75 13.14
N GLU A 38 -1.26 -19.54 13.75
CA GLU A 38 -1.09 -19.67 15.19
C GLU A 38 -1.79 -18.57 15.98
N THR A 39 -1.93 -17.38 15.41
CA THR A 39 -2.54 -16.21 16.05
C THR A 39 -3.94 -15.89 15.56
N SER A 40 -4.37 -16.52 14.47
CA SER A 40 -5.63 -16.19 13.81
C SER A 40 -6.86 -16.54 14.69
N PRO A 41 -7.71 -15.56 15.01
CA PRO A 41 -8.95 -15.80 15.73
C PRO A 41 -10.09 -16.29 14.81
N LEU A 42 -9.82 -16.51 13.52
CA LEU A 42 -10.85 -16.85 12.53
C LEU A 42 -11.24 -18.33 12.65
N ILE A 43 -12.52 -18.59 12.92
CA ILE A 43 -13.06 -19.93 13.06
C ILE A 43 -13.38 -20.49 11.65
N GLY A 44 -12.93 -21.71 11.37
CA GLY A 44 -13.22 -22.41 10.10
C GLY A 44 -12.27 -22.04 8.95
N VAL A 45 -11.22 -21.29 9.24
CA VAL A 45 -10.14 -21.01 8.31
C VAL A 45 -9.04 -22.05 8.49
N ASN A 46 -8.63 -22.69 7.41
CA ASN A 46 -7.57 -23.71 7.35
C ASN A 46 -6.45 -23.22 6.45
N GLU A 47 -5.27 -23.84 6.53
CA GLU A 47 -4.12 -23.52 5.66
C GLU A 47 -4.46 -23.56 4.16
N GLU A 48 -5.38 -24.45 3.76
CA GLU A 48 -5.81 -24.56 2.36
C GLU A 48 -6.70 -23.42 1.87
N ASN A 49 -7.44 -22.75 2.77
CA ASN A 49 -8.44 -21.76 2.38
C ASN A 49 -8.14 -20.33 2.84
N ILE A 50 -7.15 -20.13 3.71
CA ILE A 50 -6.83 -18.82 4.28
C ILE A 50 -6.50 -17.78 3.22
N GLU A 51 -5.68 -18.16 2.24
CA GLU A 51 -5.28 -17.26 1.15
C GLU A 51 -6.46 -16.87 0.26
N LEU A 52 -7.32 -17.84 -0.06
CA LEU A 52 -8.52 -17.59 -0.85
C LEU A 52 -9.50 -16.67 -0.11
N ILE A 53 -9.73 -16.94 1.18
CA ILE A 53 -10.64 -16.12 2.01
C ILE A 53 -10.09 -14.71 2.15
N ALA A 54 -8.81 -14.54 2.39
CA ALA A 54 -8.17 -13.24 2.49
C ALA A 54 -8.30 -12.45 1.16
N ASN A 55 -7.94 -13.05 0.04
CA ASN A 55 -8.04 -12.40 -1.27
C ASN A 55 -9.48 -12.01 -1.60
N VAL A 56 -10.45 -12.90 -1.40
CA VAL A 56 -11.87 -12.59 -1.64
C VAL A 56 -12.35 -11.47 -0.71
N SER A 57 -11.94 -11.46 0.54
CA SER A 57 -12.33 -10.42 1.52
C SER A 57 -11.78 -9.04 1.12
N TYR A 58 -10.53 -8.97 0.66
CA TYR A 58 -9.93 -7.74 0.15
C TYR A 58 -10.68 -7.22 -1.07
N GLU A 59 -10.85 -8.06 -2.09
CA GLU A 59 -11.52 -7.66 -3.33
C GLU A 59 -12.97 -7.24 -3.09
N LEU A 60 -13.70 -7.95 -2.24
CA LEU A 60 -15.07 -7.60 -1.87
C LEU A 60 -15.12 -6.24 -1.14
N THR A 61 -14.19 -5.99 -0.23
CA THR A 61 -14.10 -4.72 0.48
C THR A 61 -13.82 -3.57 -0.48
N PHE A 62 -12.85 -3.73 -1.40
CA PHE A 62 -12.57 -2.72 -2.44
C PHE A 62 -13.76 -2.49 -3.36
N ALA A 63 -14.46 -3.55 -3.76
CA ALA A 63 -15.66 -3.43 -4.59
C ALA A 63 -16.76 -2.64 -3.89
N ILE A 64 -17.06 -2.95 -2.62
CA ILE A 64 -18.07 -2.23 -1.82
C ILE A 64 -17.68 -0.77 -1.66
N CYS A 65 -16.44 -0.47 -1.25
CA CYS A 65 -15.94 0.89 -1.12
C CYS A 65 -16.00 1.64 -2.47
N GLY A 66 -15.64 0.98 -3.56
CA GLY A 66 -15.70 1.53 -4.92
C GLY A 66 -17.12 1.91 -5.32
N ILE A 67 -18.10 1.04 -5.04
CA ILE A 67 -19.54 1.29 -5.30
C ILE A 67 -20.02 2.49 -4.48
N ILE A 68 -19.70 2.54 -3.18
CA ILE A 68 -20.10 3.64 -2.30
C ILE A 68 -19.53 4.98 -2.82
N LEU A 69 -18.23 5.00 -3.16
CA LEU A 69 -17.59 6.18 -3.71
C LEU A 69 -18.16 6.59 -5.07
N PHE A 70 -18.48 5.63 -5.93
CA PHE A 70 -19.12 5.90 -7.22
C PHE A 70 -20.50 6.54 -7.04
N ILE A 71 -21.33 5.99 -6.15
CA ILE A 71 -22.65 6.55 -5.81
C ILE A 71 -22.48 7.98 -5.27
N PHE A 72 -21.52 8.19 -4.36
CA PHE A 72 -21.24 9.52 -3.80
C PHE A 72 -20.82 10.52 -4.88
N MET A 73 -19.99 10.12 -5.83
CA MET A 73 -19.60 10.95 -6.98
C MET A 73 -20.81 11.31 -7.85
N MET A 74 -21.70 10.35 -8.11
CA MET A 74 -22.93 10.58 -8.86
C MET A 74 -23.84 11.61 -8.16
N ILE A 75 -24.02 11.50 -6.85
CA ILE A 75 -24.81 12.45 -6.05
C ILE A 75 -24.20 13.85 -6.10
N LYS A 76 -22.86 13.95 -6.09
CA LYS A 76 -22.13 15.22 -6.20
C LYS A 76 -22.12 15.81 -7.62
N GLY A 77 -22.73 15.15 -8.60
CA GLY A 77 -22.78 15.60 -9.98
C GLY A 77 -21.41 15.59 -10.69
N VAL A 78 -20.46 14.81 -10.19
CA VAL A 78 -19.15 14.64 -10.84
C VAL A 78 -19.32 13.82 -12.10
N LYS A 79 -18.97 14.38 -13.26
CA LYS A 79 -19.05 13.67 -14.55
C LYS A 79 -17.95 12.63 -14.64
N PHE A 80 -18.35 11.38 -14.80
CA PHE A 80 -17.42 10.27 -15.02
C PHE A 80 -17.14 10.09 -16.51
N GLU A 81 -15.94 10.48 -16.96
CA GLU A 81 -15.51 10.37 -18.35
C GLU A 81 -14.62 9.14 -18.54
N LEU A 82 -15.20 8.03 -18.99
CA LEU A 82 -14.50 6.75 -19.22
C LEU A 82 -13.18 6.87 -20.01
N PRO A 83 -13.11 7.65 -21.11
CA PRO A 83 -11.86 7.73 -21.90
C PRO A 83 -10.68 8.33 -21.10
N LYS A 84 -10.95 9.20 -20.14
CA LYS A 84 -9.92 9.84 -19.30
C LYS A 84 -9.48 8.97 -18.11
N GLN A 85 -10.11 7.81 -17.93
CA GLN A 85 -9.83 6.92 -16.80
C GLN A 85 -8.97 5.70 -17.18
N LYS A 86 -8.49 5.60 -18.43
CA LYS A 86 -7.70 4.45 -18.90
C LYS A 86 -6.48 4.14 -18.04
N ASP A 87 -5.71 5.18 -17.71
CA ASP A 87 -4.49 5.01 -16.91
C ASP A 87 -4.80 4.52 -15.47
N LYS A 88 -5.92 5.00 -14.93
CA LYS A 88 -6.40 4.55 -13.61
C LYS A 88 -6.93 3.12 -13.65
N ALA A 89 -7.55 2.70 -14.76
CA ALA A 89 -7.99 1.32 -14.94
C ALA A 89 -6.78 0.37 -15.02
N ILE A 90 -5.74 0.74 -15.76
CA ILE A 90 -4.49 -0.03 -15.80
C ILE A 90 -3.86 -0.11 -14.42
N ALA A 91 -3.78 1.01 -13.69
CA ALA A 91 -3.26 1.05 -12.34
C ALA A 91 -4.06 0.14 -11.40
N ALA A 92 -5.40 0.12 -11.49
CA ALA A 92 -6.24 -0.76 -10.68
C ALA A 92 -5.99 -2.25 -10.98
N VAL A 93 -5.81 -2.63 -12.25
CA VAL A 93 -5.47 -4.02 -12.61
C VAL A 93 -4.11 -4.41 -12.04
N CYS A 94 -3.12 -3.53 -12.12
CA CYS A 94 -1.80 -3.76 -11.52
C CYS A 94 -1.87 -3.87 -9.98
N GLU A 95 -2.71 -3.06 -9.35
CA GLU A 95 -2.96 -3.08 -7.90
C GLU A 95 -3.57 -4.42 -7.47
N THR A 96 -4.64 -4.86 -8.14
CA THR A 96 -5.25 -6.17 -7.86
C THR A 96 -4.27 -7.32 -8.03
N ALA A 97 -3.47 -7.33 -9.10
CA ALA A 97 -2.44 -8.34 -9.30
C ALA A 97 -1.37 -8.30 -8.19
N GLY A 98 -0.97 -7.10 -7.77
CA GLY A 98 -0.05 -6.90 -6.66
C GLY A 98 -0.63 -7.40 -5.32
N GLN A 99 -1.92 -7.14 -5.07
CA GLN A 99 -2.60 -7.58 -3.86
C GLN A 99 -2.67 -9.11 -3.76
N LEU A 100 -2.95 -9.81 -4.86
CA LEU A 100 -2.93 -11.26 -4.89
C LEU A 100 -1.56 -11.81 -4.48
N THR A 101 -0.49 -11.30 -5.06
CA THR A 101 0.89 -11.73 -4.72
C THR A 101 1.29 -11.35 -3.29
N TYR A 102 0.79 -10.20 -2.79
CA TYR A 102 1.02 -9.76 -1.42
C TYR A 102 0.43 -10.75 -0.40
N VAL A 103 -0.83 -11.17 -0.58
CA VAL A 103 -1.48 -12.11 0.33
C VAL A 103 -0.72 -13.44 0.38
N TYR A 104 -0.29 -13.98 -0.77
CA TYR A 104 0.53 -15.19 -0.81
C TYR A 104 1.87 -15.03 -0.08
N ALA A 105 2.51 -13.88 -0.20
CA ALA A 105 3.77 -13.62 0.49
C ALA A 105 3.58 -13.53 2.02
N MET A 106 2.50 -12.90 2.46
CA MET A 106 2.21 -12.71 3.88
C MET A 106 1.73 -13.99 4.57
N SER A 107 0.98 -14.86 3.88
CA SER A 107 0.52 -16.14 4.42
C SER A 107 1.64 -17.18 4.53
N GLY A 108 2.69 -17.06 3.72
CA GLY A 108 3.83 -17.97 3.76
C GLY A 108 4.78 -17.68 4.94
N ASN A 109 5.30 -16.47 5.03
CA ASN A 109 6.11 -15.98 6.13
C ASN A 109 6.06 -14.44 6.17
N GLY A 110 5.10 -13.91 6.90
CA GLY A 110 4.85 -12.47 6.98
C GLY A 110 6.03 -11.68 7.54
N ALA A 111 6.77 -12.25 8.48
CA ALA A 111 7.93 -11.61 9.09
C ALA A 111 9.05 -11.35 8.07
N ILE A 112 9.32 -12.30 7.17
CA ILE A 112 10.30 -12.13 6.07
C ILE A 112 9.71 -11.28 4.94
N ALA A 113 8.42 -11.46 4.62
CA ALA A 113 7.78 -10.74 3.52
C ALA A 113 7.68 -9.24 3.77
N ALA A 114 7.38 -8.80 5.00
CA ALA A 114 7.18 -7.38 5.32
C ALA A 114 8.39 -6.49 5.01
N PRO A 115 9.65 -6.84 5.40
CA PRO A 115 10.84 -6.08 5.01
C PRO A 115 11.03 -6.02 3.48
N ILE A 116 10.80 -7.13 2.78
CA ILE A 116 10.95 -7.18 1.32
C ILE A 116 9.93 -6.27 0.65
N LEU A 117 8.67 -6.28 1.11
CA LEU A 117 7.62 -5.41 0.63
C LEU A 117 7.94 -3.93 0.87
N SER A 118 8.64 -3.60 1.93
CA SER A 118 9.10 -2.23 2.21
C SER A 118 10.06 -1.69 1.13
N CYS A 119 10.68 -2.57 0.32
CA CYS A 119 11.47 -2.16 -0.84
C CYS A 119 10.64 -1.46 -1.92
N VAL A 120 9.31 -1.57 -1.91
CA VAL A 120 8.41 -0.89 -2.84
C VAL A 120 8.63 0.62 -2.83
N CYS A 121 8.91 1.21 -1.68
CA CYS A 121 9.20 2.65 -1.59
C CYS A 121 10.46 3.03 -2.39
N VAL A 122 11.51 2.20 -2.39
CA VAL A 122 12.73 2.42 -3.16
C VAL A 122 12.46 2.28 -4.66
N VAL A 123 11.72 1.24 -5.05
CA VAL A 123 11.31 1.02 -6.45
C VAL A 123 10.47 2.19 -6.94
N SER A 124 9.51 2.65 -6.16
CA SER A 124 8.65 3.80 -6.49
C SER A 124 9.45 5.07 -6.70
N LEU A 125 10.46 5.33 -5.85
CA LEU A 125 11.35 6.48 -6.00
C LEU A 125 12.22 6.39 -7.25
N LEU A 126 12.72 5.20 -7.60
CA LEU A 126 13.46 4.97 -8.83
C LEU A 126 12.60 5.20 -10.06
N LEU A 127 11.37 4.67 -10.06
CA LEU A 127 10.41 4.86 -11.15
C LEU A 127 10.01 6.33 -11.29
N SER A 128 9.73 7.04 -10.20
CA SER A 128 9.50 8.49 -10.19
C SER A 128 10.63 9.26 -10.85
N ARG A 129 11.88 8.90 -10.53
CA ARG A 129 13.04 9.54 -11.12
C ARG A 129 13.14 9.30 -12.62
N ILE A 130 12.88 8.06 -13.07
CA ILE A 130 13.02 7.68 -14.48
C ILE A 130 11.87 8.27 -15.32
N PHE A 131 10.62 8.08 -14.89
CA PHE A 131 9.44 8.46 -15.66
C PHE A 131 9.02 9.91 -15.47
N LEU A 132 9.03 10.41 -14.23
CA LEU A 132 8.64 11.78 -13.91
C LEU A 132 9.83 12.76 -14.00
N LYS A 133 11.06 12.25 -14.20
CA LYS A 133 12.30 13.04 -14.26
C LYS A 133 12.50 13.94 -13.03
N GLU A 134 12.02 13.53 -11.89
CA GLU A 134 12.18 14.26 -10.64
C GLU A 134 13.63 14.25 -10.19
N LYS A 135 14.10 15.43 -9.75
CA LYS A 135 15.47 15.58 -9.22
C LYS A 135 15.43 15.36 -7.71
N LEU A 136 15.95 14.23 -7.27
CA LEU A 136 16.12 13.96 -5.85
C LEU A 136 17.25 14.81 -5.27
N SER A 137 17.05 15.36 -4.08
CA SER A 137 18.07 16.08 -3.34
C SER A 137 19.09 15.10 -2.74
N LYS A 138 20.30 15.59 -2.42
CA LYS A 138 21.34 14.77 -1.76
C LYS A 138 20.87 14.15 -0.44
N LYS A 139 20.03 14.86 0.30
CA LYS A 139 19.44 14.37 1.55
C LYS A 139 18.49 13.18 1.32
N GLN A 140 17.70 13.22 0.25
CA GLN A 140 16.80 12.12 -0.10
C GLN A 140 17.59 10.85 -0.47
N TYR A 141 18.71 10.97 -1.19
CA TYR A 141 19.60 9.83 -1.44
C TYR A 141 20.17 9.22 -0.16
N LEU A 142 20.54 10.05 0.80
CA LEU A 142 21.02 9.57 2.11
C LEU A 142 19.92 8.76 2.83
N PHE A 143 18.70 9.28 2.88
CA PHE A 143 17.58 8.56 3.52
C PHE A 143 17.25 7.24 2.81
N ILE A 144 17.26 7.22 1.47
CA ILE A 144 17.08 5.99 0.69
C ILE A 144 18.17 4.97 1.06
N GLY A 145 19.42 5.41 1.16
CA GLY A 145 20.52 4.53 1.58
C GLY A 145 20.32 3.95 2.97
N ILE A 146 19.87 4.74 3.94
CA ILE A 146 19.57 4.28 5.30
C ILE A 146 18.44 3.24 5.29
N ILE A 147 17.37 3.49 4.52
CA ILE A 147 16.25 2.55 4.38
C ILE A 147 16.73 1.22 3.80
N ILE A 148 17.51 1.24 2.72
CA ILE A 148 18.05 0.02 2.10
C ILE A 148 18.90 -0.77 3.09
N VAL A 149 19.79 -0.09 3.84
CA VAL A 149 20.62 -0.75 4.86
C VAL A 149 19.74 -1.38 5.95
N GLY A 150 18.70 -0.67 6.41
CA GLY A 150 17.76 -1.21 7.40
C GLY A 150 17.04 -2.48 6.92
N ILE A 151 16.56 -2.48 5.67
CA ILE A 151 15.90 -3.64 5.05
C ILE A 151 16.88 -4.82 4.93
N LEU A 152 18.12 -4.57 4.50
CA LEU A 152 19.13 -5.62 4.39
C LEU A 152 19.49 -6.21 5.76
N MET A 153 19.59 -5.38 6.79
CA MET A 153 19.84 -5.88 8.16
C MET A 153 18.70 -6.76 8.66
N LEU A 154 17.45 -6.36 8.42
CA LEU A 154 16.29 -7.19 8.79
C LEU A 154 16.29 -8.52 8.04
N ALA A 155 16.52 -8.50 6.73
CA ALA A 155 16.56 -9.72 5.92
C ALA A 155 17.66 -10.70 6.36
N VAL A 156 18.79 -10.22 6.89
CA VAL A 156 19.87 -11.07 7.42
C VAL A 156 19.50 -11.67 8.77
N ILE A 157 18.86 -10.89 9.65
CA ILE A 157 18.48 -11.35 11.00
C ILE A 157 17.37 -12.40 10.93
N GLU A 158 16.43 -12.26 10.01
CA GLU A 158 15.30 -13.19 9.86
C GLU A 158 15.65 -14.42 9.00
N GLY A 159 16.77 -14.42 8.29
CA GLY A 159 17.27 -15.53 7.50
C GLY A 159 18.16 -16.52 8.27
N GLU A 160 18.47 -16.26 9.55
CA GLU A 160 19.14 -17.18 10.47
C GLU A 160 18.12 -17.94 11.33
#